data_6025ef1aac9e4dce2a60ed05b29db27f
#
_entry.id   6025ef1aac9e4dce2a60ed05b29db27f
#
_cell.length_a   1.000
_cell.length_b   1.000
_cell.length_c   1.000
_cell.angle_alpha   90.00
_cell.angle_beta   90.00
_cell.angle_gamma   90.00
#
_symmetry.space_group_name_H-M   'P 1'
#
loop_
_entity.id
_entity.type
_entity.pdbx_description
1 polymer ?
#
loop_
_entity_poly.entity_id
_entity_poly.type
_entity_poly.pdbx_seq_one_letter_code
_entity_poly.pdbx_strand_id
1 'polypeptide(L)'
;MSKQPAHPLRLVRGLPTQPILTLSDQQLAAVAHRGSPLILTGATGTGKTTVLIEAALDRIAAGQSPDSILLLTFGRERASELRDAIALRTTKTMFEPLARTFHSLAFSIIKMKAKDDPEPILLSGPEQESYIKEL
;
A
#
# COMPACT_ATOMS: atom_id res chain seq x y z
N MET A 1 -4.84 -46.09 -16.92
CA MET A 1 -4.42 -45.16 -15.82
C MET A 1 -3.09 -44.52 -16.22
N SER A 2 -3.15 -43.35 -16.78
CA SER A 2 -1.97 -42.59 -17.26
C SER A 2 -1.44 -41.72 -16.13
N LYS A 3 -0.24 -42.04 -15.64
CA LYS A 3 0.48 -41.22 -14.65
C LYS A 3 1.00 -39.95 -15.36
N GLN A 4 0.48 -38.77 -15.02
CA GLN A 4 1.10 -37.53 -15.39
C GLN A 4 2.48 -37.41 -14.72
N PRO A 5 3.52 -36.97 -15.46
CA PRO A 5 4.83 -36.74 -14.85
C PRO A 5 4.77 -35.47 -13.98
N ALA A 6 5.20 -35.63 -12.73
CA ALA A 6 5.38 -34.52 -11.81
C ALA A 6 6.41 -33.55 -12.39
N HIS A 7 6.01 -32.27 -12.62
CA HIS A 7 6.94 -31.22 -12.98
C HIS A 7 7.95 -31.02 -11.83
N PRO A 8 9.25 -31.13 -12.10
CA PRO A 8 10.26 -30.88 -11.06
C PRO A 8 10.20 -29.40 -10.65
N LEU A 9 10.03 -29.14 -9.37
CA LEU A 9 10.20 -27.83 -8.79
C LEU A 9 11.62 -27.31 -9.07
N ARG A 10 11.75 -26.35 -9.96
CA ARG A 10 13.03 -25.72 -10.26
C ARG A 10 13.24 -24.58 -9.25
N LEU A 11 14.16 -24.80 -8.31
CA LEU A 11 14.67 -23.71 -7.47
C LEU A 11 15.32 -22.65 -8.36
N VAL A 12 14.67 -21.51 -8.53
CA VAL A 12 15.26 -20.34 -9.16
C VAL A 12 16.22 -19.72 -8.16
N ARG A 13 17.50 -20.04 -8.29
CA ARG A 13 18.58 -19.34 -7.59
C ARG A 13 18.70 -17.93 -8.20
N GLY A 14 18.41 -16.94 -7.40
CA GLY A 14 18.60 -15.54 -7.70
C GLY A 14 17.29 -14.77 -7.52
N LEU A 15 17.07 -14.21 -6.34
CA LEU A 15 16.24 -13.03 -6.23
C LEU A 15 16.81 -12.01 -7.19
N PRO A 16 15.99 -11.37 -8.06
CA PRO A 16 16.50 -10.30 -8.89
C PRO A 16 17.15 -9.28 -7.97
N THR A 17 18.45 -9.03 -8.17
CA THR A 17 19.16 -7.95 -7.50
C THR A 17 18.39 -6.69 -7.83
N GLN A 18 17.64 -6.15 -6.88
CA GLN A 18 16.92 -4.89 -7.11
C GLN A 18 17.97 -3.85 -7.51
N PRO A 19 17.76 -3.11 -8.58
CA PRO A 19 18.70 -2.08 -8.98
C PRO A 19 18.91 -1.15 -7.78
N ILE A 20 20.17 -0.83 -7.50
CA ILE A 20 20.50 0.14 -6.45
C ILE A 20 19.86 1.45 -6.87
N LEU A 21 18.81 1.81 -6.16
CA LEU A 21 18.05 3.01 -6.44
C LEU A 21 18.84 4.21 -5.94
N THR A 22 19.42 4.97 -6.88
CA THR A 22 20.14 6.19 -6.54
C THR A 22 19.13 7.35 -6.52
N LEU A 23 18.82 7.83 -5.33
CA LEU A 23 17.98 9.02 -5.15
C LEU A 23 18.81 10.28 -5.39
N SER A 24 18.20 11.30 -5.99
CA SER A 24 18.80 12.64 -6.11
C SER A 24 18.80 13.34 -4.74
N ASP A 25 19.62 14.39 -4.59
CA ASP A 25 19.69 15.17 -3.34
C ASP A 25 18.34 15.74 -2.93
N GLN A 26 17.52 16.17 -3.89
CA GLN A 26 16.15 16.65 -3.64
C GLN A 26 15.24 15.52 -3.13
N GLN A 27 15.36 14.33 -3.69
CA GLN A 27 14.61 13.16 -3.25
C GLN A 27 15.05 12.72 -1.85
N LEU A 28 16.35 12.72 -1.57
CA LEU A 28 16.90 12.43 -0.23
C LEU A 28 16.40 13.43 0.81
N ALA A 29 16.39 14.73 0.47
CA ALA A 29 15.86 15.76 1.34
C ALA A 29 14.35 15.54 1.63
N ALA A 30 13.57 15.14 0.62
CA ALA A 30 12.15 14.81 0.80
C ALA A 30 11.93 13.55 1.67
N VAL A 31 12.76 12.52 1.52
CA VAL A 31 12.73 11.30 2.36
C VAL A 31 13.02 11.64 3.82
N ALA A 32 14.04 12.47 4.06
CA ALA A 32 14.47 12.87 5.40
C ALA A 32 13.53 13.90 6.05
N HIS A 33 12.61 14.49 5.31
CA HIS A 33 11.72 15.55 5.81
C HIS A 33 10.85 15.08 6.98
N ARG A 34 10.75 15.91 8.05
CA ARG A 34 9.97 15.65 9.28
C ARG A 34 9.31 16.94 9.78
N GLY A 35 8.29 16.76 10.57
CA GLY A 35 7.73 17.80 11.45
C GLY A 35 6.77 18.80 10.80
N SER A 36 6.65 18.84 9.46
CA SER A 36 5.71 19.73 8.77
C SER A 36 5.13 19.08 7.50
N PRO A 37 4.02 19.58 6.96
CA PRO A 37 3.51 19.14 5.67
C PRO A 37 4.53 19.36 4.55
N LEU A 38 4.63 18.39 3.64
CA LEU A 38 5.47 18.46 2.44
C LEU A 38 4.63 18.15 1.21
N ILE A 39 4.72 18.99 0.18
CA ILE A 39 4.14 18.73 -1.13
C ILE A 39 5.26 18.39 -2.10
N LEU A 40 5.22 17.17 -2.66
CA LEU A 40 6.15 16.71 -3.68
C LEU A 40 5.49 16.79 -5.05
N THR A 41 6.00 17.66 -5.90
CA THR A 41 5.51 17.84 -7.27
C THR A 41 6.53 17.33 -8.29
N GLY A 42 6.06 16.98 -9.48
CA GLY A 42 6.93 16.51 -10.57
C GLY A 42 6.12 15.80 -11.64
N ALA A 43 6.69 15.67 -12.83
CA ALA A 43 6.10 14.94 -13.96
C ALA A 43 5.92 13.45 -13.64
N THR A 44 5.19 12.72 -14.49
CA THR A 44 5.10 11.26 -14.41
C THR A 44 6.49 10.63 -14.60
N GLY A 45 6.79 9.60 -13.83
CA GLY A 45 8.08 8.89 -13.91
C GLY A 45 9.25 9.54 -13.14
N THR A 46 9.07 10.70 -12.51
CA THR A 46 10.14 11.39 -11.75
C THR A 46 10.45 10.78 -10.38
N GLY A 47 9.88 9.63 -10.04
CA GLY A 47 10.19 8.91 -8.80
C GLY A 47 9.39 9.37 -7.57
N LYS A 48 8.28 10.11 -7.71
CA LYS A 48 7.44 10.52 -6.55
C LYS A 48 7.02 9.34 -5.67
N THR A 49 6.56 8.26 -6.29
CA THR A 49 6.18 7.03 -5.58
C THR A 49 7.36 6.39 -4.87
N THR A 50 8.53 6.41 -5.51
CA THR A 50 9.77 5.94 -4.93
C THR A 50 10.12 6.72 -3.65
N VAL A 51 10.08 8.05 -3.70
CA VAL A 51 10.30 8.91 -2.52
C VAL A 51 9.30 8.57 -1.40
N LEU A 52 8.05 8.31 -1.73
CA LEU A 52 7.04 7.93 -0.74
C LEU A 52 7.38 6.60 -0.04
N ILE A 53 7.79 5.58 -0.81
CA ILE A 53 8.22 4.29 -0.29
C ILE A 53 9.47 4.45 0.58
N GLU A 54 10.50 5.14 0.08
CA GLU A 54 11.73 5.37 0.83
C GLU A 54 11.48 6.15 2.12
N ALA A 55 10.60 7.15 2.09
CA ALA A 55 10.24 7.91 3.28
C ALA A 55 9.51 7.04 4.34
N ALA A 56 8.69 6.09 3.92
CA ALA A 56 8.06 5.14 4.83
C ALA A 56 9.09 4.19 5.44
N LEU A 57 9.98 3.61 4.61
CA LEU A 57 11.05 2.71 5.06
C LEU A 57 12.04 3.39 6.00
N ASP A 58 12.42 4.64 5.72
CA ASP A 58 13.31 5.43 6.55
C ASP A 58 12.71 5.70 7.95
N ARG A 59 11.40 5.99 8.01
CA ARG A 59 10.70 6.11 9.30
C ARG A 59 10.65 4.80 10.08
N ILE A 60 10.40 3.69 9.40
CA ILE A 60 10.40 2.34 10.00
C ILE A 60 11.80 1.99 10.51
N ALA A 61 12.83 2.29 9.74
CA ALA A 61 14.23 2.08 10.13
C ALA A 61 14.63 2.94 11.35
N ALA A 62 14.11 4.17 11.41
CA ALA A 62 14.29 5.07 12.57
C ALA A 62 13.50 4.64 13.83
N GLY A 63 12.76 3.52 13.77
CA GLY A 63 12.08 2.94 14.93
C GLY A 63 10.57 3.22 14.98
N GLN A 64 10.00 3.97 14.04
CA GLN A 64 8.57 4.19 13.98
C GLN A 64 7.83 2.87 13.71
N SER A 65 6.69 2.64 14.40
CA SER A 65 5.86 1.47 14.12
C SER A 65 5.25 1.58 12.73
N PRO A 66 5.30 0.52 11.90
CA PRO A 66 4.61 0.50 10.62
C PRO A 66 3.11 0.82 10.72
N ASP A 67 2.45 0.40 11.81
CA ASP A 67 1.02 0.63 12.05
C ASP A 67 0.67 2.11 12.31
N SER A 68 1.68 2.95 12.57
CA SER A 68 1.51 4.41 12.69
C SER A 68 1.73 5.17 11.37
N ILE A 69 2.00 4.45 10.26
CA ILE A 69 2.22 5.02 8.94
C ILE A 69 1.04 4.65 8.04
N LEU A 70 0.45 5.63 7.40
CA LEU A 70 -0.64 5.41 6.47
C LEU A 70 -0.31 6.02 5.10
N LEU A 71 -0.28 5.18 4.07
CA LEU A 71 -0.15 5.58 2.67
C LEU A 71 -1.51 5.50 1.99
N LEU A 72 -1.98 6.61 1.42
CA LEU A 72 -3.27 6.67 0.74
C LEU A 72 -3.10 6.81 -0.77
N THR A 73 -3.92 6.09 -1.51
CA THR A 73 -3.96 6.12 -2.98
C THR A 73 -5.40 5.97 -3.49
N PHE A 74 -5.63 6.31 -4.75
CA PHE A 74 -6.96 6.16 -5.36
C PHE A 74 -7.25 4.73 -5.82
N GLY A 75 -6.25 4.00 -6.32
CA GLY A 75 -6.43 2.67 -6.91
C GLY A 75 -6.02 1.53 -5.98
N ARG A 76 -6.78 0.41 -6.03
CA ARG A 76 -6.48 -0.80 -5.25
C ARG A 76 -5.15 -1.44 -5.67
N GLU A 77 -4.86 -1.48 -6.96
CA GLU A 77 -3.60 -2.02 -7.50
C GLU A 77 -2.41 -1.24 -6.96
N ARG A 78 -2.49 0.10 -7.00
CA ARG A 78 -1.44 0.95 -6.45
C ARG A 78 -1.24 0.76 -4.95
N ALA A 79 -2.32 0.56 -4.19
CA ALA A 79 -2.24 0.24 -2.76
C ALA A 79 -1.54 -1.11 -2.53
N SER A 80 -1.79 -2.13 -3.38
CA SER A 80 -1.10 -3.41 -3.31
C SER A 80 0.39 -3.27 -3.62
N GLU A 81 0.73 -2.61 -4.72
CA GLU A 81 2.14 -2.35 -5.12
C GLU A 81 2.94 -1.66 -4.00
N LEU A 82 2.34 -0.67 -3.33
CA LEU A 82 2.99 0.03 -2.21
C LEU A 82 3.23 -0.90 -1.01
N ARG A 83 2.24 -1.73 -0.66
CA ARG A 83 2.38 -2.72 0.42
C ARG A 83 3.49 -3.72 0.11
N ASP A 84 3.46 -4.28 -1.10
CA ASP A 84 4.42 -5.30 -1.53
C ASP A 84 5.84 -4.73 -1.56
N ALA A 85 6.02 -3.52 -2.11
CA ALA A 85 7.31 -2.85 -2.17
C ALA A 85 7.92 -2.57 -0.79
N ILE A 86 7.09 -2.27 0.22
CA ILE A 86 7.54 -2.04 1.59
C ILE A 86 7.77 -3.36 2.32
N ALA A 87 6.85 -4.33 2.18
CA ALA A 87 6.95 -5.63 2.83
C ALA A 87 8.21 -6.39 2.43
N LEU A 88 8.63 -6.31 1.17
CA LEU A 88 9.87 -6.92 0.67
C LEU A 88 11.14 -6.33 1.29
N ARG A 89 11.08 -5.14 1.88
CA ARG A 89 12.24 -4.36 2.36
C ARG A 89 12.24 -4.12 3.87
N THR A 90 11.23 -4.60 4.58
CA THR A 90 11.17 -4.52 6.05
C THR A 90 11.00 -5.91 6.66
N THR A 91 11.63 -6.14 7.79
CA THR A 91 11.46 -7.35 8.59
C THR A 91 10.42 -7.18 9.71
N LYS A 92 9.88 -5.96 9.87
CA LYS A 92 8.88 -5.69 10.91
C LYS A 92 7.52 -6.22 10.51
N THR A 93 6.85 -6.88 11.44
CA THR A 93 5.46 -7.33 11.29
C THR A 93 4.53 -6.12 11.28
N MET A 94 3.55 -6.15 10.39
CA MET A 94 2.48 -5.15 10.28
C MET A 94 1.15 -5.83 10.62
N PHE A 95 0.38 -5.26 11.55
CA PHE A 95 -0.95 -5.74 11.91
C PHE A 95 -2.03 -5.12 11.02
N GLU A 96 -1.83 -3.88 10.62
CA GLU A 96 -2.71 -3.14 9.72
C GLU A 96 -2.04 -2.88 8.36
N PRO A 97 -2.80 -2.88 7.25
CA PRO A 97 -2.24 -2.57 5.95
C PRO A 97 -1.78 -1.12 5.88
N LEU A 98 -0.47 -0.91 5.81
CA LEU A 98 0.20 0.39 5.72
C LEU A 98 -0.27 1.24 4.53
N ALA A 99 -0.67 0.60 3.41
CA ALA A 99 -1.20 1.31 2.25
C ALA A 99 -2.65 0.90 1.96
N ARG A 100 -3.53 1.90 1.79
CA ARG A 100 -4.97 1.74 1.55
C ARG A 100 -5.47 2.71 0.48
N THR A 101 -6.65 2.45 -0.08
CA THR A 101 -7.36 3.45 -0.84
C THR A 101 -8.12 4.40 0.09
N PHE A 102 -8.39 5.62 -0.39
CA PHE A 102 -9.25 6.57 0.33
C PHE A 102 -10.62 5.96 0.68
N HIS A 103 -11.23 5.22 -0.25
CA HIS A 103 -12.50 4.53 -0.03
C HIS A 103 -12.40 3.47 1.08
N SER A 104 -11.34 2.67 1.08
CA SER A 104 -11.12 1.65 2.12
C SER A 104 -10.93 2.27 3.51
N LEU A 105 -10.21 3.38 3.60
CA LEU A 105 -10.05 4.11 4.86
C LEU A 105 -11.37 4.68 5.33
N ALA A 106 -12.12 5.36 4.45
CA ALA A 106 -13.43 5.94 4.78
C ALA A 106 -14.40 4.87 5.30
N PHE A 107 -14.46 3.72 4.63
CA PHE A 107 -15.29 2.59 5.07
C PHE A 107 -14.88 2.06 6.44
N SER A 108 -13.57 1.94 6.72
CA SER A 108 -13.09 1.54 8.05
C SER A 108 -13.52 2.53 9.14
N ILE A 109 -13.48 3.83 8.87
CA ILE A 109 -13.93 4.87 9.80
C ILE A 109 -15.44 4.77 10.07
N ILE A 110 -16.24 4.51 9.02
CA ILE A 110 -17.69 4.32 9.14
C ILE A 110 -17.97 3.09 10.03
N LYS A 111 -17.33 1.96 9.76
CA LYS A 111 -17.46 0.74 10.58
C LYS A 111 -17.10 0.99 12.04
N MET A 112 -16.05 1.73 12.31
CA MET A 112 -15.65 2.05 13.70
C MET A 112 -16.68 2.91 14.45
N LYS A 113 -17.39 3.79 13.73
CA LYS A 113 -18.42 4.66 14.32
C LYS A 113 -19.78 4.00 14.45
N ALA A 114 -20.09 3.04 13.62
CA ALA A 114 -21.38 2.34 13.55
C ALA A 114 -21.50 1.19 14.59
N LYS A 115 -20.84 1.31 15.75
CA LYS A 115 -20.79 0.23 16.77
C LYS A 115 -22.17 -0.21 17.31
N ASP A 116 -23.16 0.65 17.23
CA ASP A 116 -24.52 0.44 17.77
C ASP A 116 -25.60 0.34 16.67
N ASP A 117 -25.24 0.44 15.40
CA ASP A 117 -26.09 0.32 14.22
C ASP A 117 -25.81 -0.99 13.46
N PRO A 118 -26.72 -1.49 12.62
CA PRO A 118 -26.44 -2.64 11.77
C PRO A 118 -25.15 -2.39 10.98
N GLU A 119 -24.27 -3.39 10.95
CA GLU A 119 -22.94 -3.26 10.35
C GLU A 119 -23.05 -2.72 8.92
N PRO A 120 -22.36 -1.61 8.59
CA PRO A 120 -22.44 -1.04 7.25
C PRO A 120 -21.89 -2.02 6.23
N ILE A 121 -22.67 -2.27 5.17
CA ILE A 121 -22.33 -3.17 4.08
C ILE A 121 -21.93 -2.35 2.87
N LEU A 122 -20.86 -2.77 2.20
CA LEU A 122 -20.44 -2.17 0.95
C LEU A 122 -21.28 -2.79 -0.19
N LEU A 123 -22.16 -2.01 -0.80
CA LEU A 123 -22.97 -2.46 -1.92
C LEU A 123 -22.14 -2.59 -3.19
N SER A 124 -22.30 -3.69 -3.92
CA SER A 124 -21.78 -3.84 -5.28
C SER A 124 -22.55 -2.95 -6.28
N GLY A 125 -21.99 -2.73 -7.47
CA GLY A 125 -22.67 -1.92 -8.51
C GLY A 125 -24.09 -2.33 -8.80
N PRO A 126 -24.39 -3.63 -9.04
CA PRO A 126 -25.77 -4.11 -9.26
C PRO A 126 -26.72 -3.87 -8.07
N GLU A 127 -26.22 -4.04 -6.85
CA GLU A 127 -27.01 -3.77 -5.64
C GLU A 127 -27.33 -2.29 -5.49
N GLN A 128 -26.38 -1.40 -5.80
CA GLN A 128 -26.60 0.05 -5.80
C GLN A 128 -27.70 0.45 -6.79
N GLU A 129 -27.68 -0.11 -8.02
CA GLU A 129 -28.73 0.13 -9.01
C GLU A 129 -30.10 -0.35 -8.55
N SER A 130 -30.18 -1.48 -7.85
CA SER A 130 -31.44 -1.98 -7.28
C SER A 130 -32.01 -1.02 -6.26
N TYR A 131 -31.19 -0.58 -5.31
CA TYR A 131 -31.61 0.38 -4.28
C TYR A 131 -32.06 1.73 -4.84
N ILE A 132 -31.40 2.24 -5.89
CA ILE A 132 -31.77 3.50 -6.55
C ILE A 132 -33.14 3.39 -7.27
N LYS A 133 -33.47 2.21 -7.80
CA LYS A 133 -34.74 1.98 -8.48
C LYS A 133 -35.93 1.83 -7.52
N GLU A 134 -35.69 1.54 -6.27
CA GLU A 134 -36.72 1.39 -5.22
C GLU A 134 -37.01 2.73 -4.50
N LEU A 135 -36.26 3.78 -4.76
CA LEU A 135 -36.49 5.15 -4.28
C LEU A 135 -37.34 5.96 -5.25
#